data_d5c7a8fcc7d3315574fb89b8acf898db
#
_entry.id   d5c7a8fcc7d3315574fb89b8acf898db
#
_cell.length_a   1.000
_cell.length_b   1.000
_cell.length_c   1.000
_cell.angle_alpha   90.00
_cell.angle_beta   90.00
_cell.angle_gamma   90.00
#
_symmetry.space_group_name_H-M   'P 1'
#
loop_
_entity.id
_entity.type
_entity.pdbx_description
1 polymer ?
#
loop_
_entity_poly.entity_id
_entity_poly.type
_entity_poly.pdbx_seq_one_letter_code
_entity_poly.pdbx_strand_id
1 'polypeptide(L)'
;MNGLPHRKFFRPLTTSGRRVGPRSLGSLAVCAVGMGALTISGCAAVKPAALRVGDARISRDDVETDLKAYEKLILALQPTPADRASILKQIHTAADGGKAWSAGYSAFILSNRIRSLATDAAYAETGIRTLPVSKEIRTKVAESLGGPKNFVLLPKSIQERELRLAAQPAAIAAAKKRSFGTPEQFFKAHPESFVSEACARHILVATVSEAQAIRQKLVGGADFGAEAKAKSIDTGSGANGGDLGCGDPAQFVPAFAAAARTLKLNELSQPIQTQFGFHILQVKSRTAASFAASKNTIAATMDTTAQAAVAAAVLAAAKDVSVDPSLGTIAPDQSGFPSVVANVALDATGQPNAPAARG
;
A
#
# COMPACT_ATOMS: atom_id res chain seq x y z
N MET A 1 23.18 64.85 3.84
CA MET A 1 23.07 65.36 2.45
C MET A 1 22.36 64.31 1.64
N ASN A 2 21.13 64.56 1.41
CA ASN A 2 20.38 64.50 0.16
C ASN A 2 20.29 63.13 -0.53
N GLY A 3 19.18 62.53 -0.87
CA GLY A 3 17.79 62.97 -0.91
C GLY A 3 17.00 61.86 -1.62
N LEU A 4 15.84 61.50 -1.12
CA LEU A 4 14.76 60.83 -1.84
C LEU A 4 14.19 61.74 -2.96
N PRO A 5 13.58 61.22 -3.99
CA PRO A 5 12.12 61.40 -3.99
C PRO A 5 11.26 60.27 -4.61
N HIS A 6 10.10 60.07 -4.01
CA HIS A 6 8.70 60.13 -4.52
C HIS A 6 8.22 59.12 -5.58
N ARG A 7 7.31 58.21 -5.15
CA ARG A 7 5.83 58.20 -5.32
C ARG A 7 5.30 58.26 -6.74
N LYS A 8 4.56 57.25 -7.15
CA LYS A 8 3.26 57.40 -7.82
C LYS A 8 2.52 56.04 -7.76
N PHE A 9 1.49 55.98 -6.99
CA PHE A 9 0.06 56.09 -7.23
C PHE A 9 -0.58 54.82 -7.80
N PHE A 10 -1.25 54.15 -6.92
CA PHE A 10 -2.35 53.22 -7.16
C PHE A 10 -3.53 54.00 -7.76
N ARG A 11 -4.19 53.38 -8.73
CA ARG A 11 -5.57 53.70 -9.11
C ARG A 11 -6.37 52.39 -9.10
N PRO A 12 -7.52 52.33 -8.41
CA PRO A 12 -8.40 51.17 -8.44
C PRO A 12 -9.32 51.27 -9.67
N LEU A 13 -9.52 50.17 -10.37
CA LEU A 13 -10.60 50.03 -11.36
C LEU A 13 -11.81 49.39 -10.69
N THR A 14 -12.86 50.16 -10.72
CA THR A 14 -14.18 49.91 -10.20
C THR A 14 -14.90 48.75 -10.90
N THR A 15 -15.58 48.02 -10.10
CA THR A 15 -16.65 47.04 -10.33
C THR A 15 -17.62 47.40 -11.44
N SER A 16 -17.90 46.42 -12.30
CA SER A 16 -19.18 46.29 -12.97
C SER A 16 -19.75 44.92 -12.69
N GLY A 17 -20.78 44.88 -11.88
CA GLY A 17 -21.52 43.70 -11.52
C GLY A 17 -22.36 43.19 -12.68
N ARG A 18 -22.35 41.88 -12.85
CA ARG A 18 -23.44 41.14 -13.48
C ARG A 18 -23.85 39.98 -12.59
N ARG A 19 -24.95 40.17 -11.93
CA ARG A 19 -25.75 39.13 -11.31
C ARG A 19 -26.26 38.21 -12.40
N VAL A 20 -25.97 36.92 -12.29
CA VAL A 20 -26.74 35.88 -12.96
C VAL A 20 -27.30 34.97 -11.85
N GLY A 21 -28.61 35.00 -11.77
CA GLY A 21 -29.40 34.24 -10.79
C GLY A 21 -29.47 32.73 -11.09
N PRO A 22 -30.10 31.96 -10.20
CA PRO A 22 -30.11 30.52 -10.28
C PRO A 22 -31.12 30.01 -11.32
N ARG A 23 -30.72 29.06 -12.13
CA ARG A 23 -31.63 28.23 -12.95
C ARG A 23 -31.45 26.81 -12.52
N SER A 24 -32.37 26.33 -11.71
CA SER A 24 -33.51 25.45 -11.93
C SER A 24 -33.19 24.14 -12.68
N LEU A 25 -33.31 23.06 -11.91
CA LEU A 25 -33.71 21.70 -12.25
C LEU A 25 -34.57 21.54 -13.54
N GLY A 26 -34.28 20.43 -14.21
CA GLY A 26 -35.30 19.71 -14.96
C GLY A 26 -35.01 19.62 -16.47
N SER A 27 -34.70 18.40 -16.87
CA SER A 27 -35.37 17.81 -18.04
C SER A 27 -34.99 16.34 -18.17
N LEU A 28 -35.90 15.49 -17.73
CA LEU A 28 -36.13 14.17 -18.29
C LEU A 28 -36.40 14.30 -19.78
N ALA A 29 -35.54 13.79 -20.63
CA ALA A 29 -35.83 13.59 -22.04
C ALA A 29 -36.38 12.20 -22.26
N VAL A 30 -37.69 12.12 -22.38
CA VAL A 30 -38.39 10.99 -22.96
C VAL A 30 -38.07 10.98 -24.47
N CYS A 31 -37.37 9.96 -24.94
CA CYS A 31 -37.19 9.70 -26.36
C CYS A 31 -38.47 9.04 -26.92
N ALA A 32 -39.28 9.85 -27.61
CA ALA A 32 -40.37 9.37 -28.46
C ALA A 32 -39.78 8.77 -29.75
N VAL A 33 -40.37 7.65 -30.14
CA VAL A 33 -40.09 6.86 -31.34
C VAL A 33 -40.36 7.69 -32.59
N GLY A 34 -39.33 7.88 -33.40
CA GLY A 34 -39.45 8.36 -34.80
C GLY A 34 -38.60 7.44 -35.69
N MET A 35 -39.25 6.63 -36.53
CA MET A 35 -38.60 5.83 -37.58
C MET A 35 -37.90 6.76 -38.58
N GLY A 36 -36.57 6.69 -38.57
CA GLY A 36 -35.73 7.24 -39.61
C GLY A 36 -34.43 6.44 -39.64
N ALA A 37 -34.25 5.67 -40.69
CA ALA A 37 -33.02 4.87 -40.89
C ALA A 37 -31.81 5.83 -41.03
N LEU A 38 -31.12 6.08 -39.95
CA LEU A 38 -29.78 6.64 -39.94
C LEU A 38 -28.85 5.49 -39.51
N THR A 39 -28.04 5.05 -40.45
CA THR A 39 -26.90 4.16 -40.20
C THR A 39 -25.97 4.83 -39.16
N ILE A 40 -26.14 4.47 -37.88
CA ILE A 40 -25.22 4.85 -36.83
C ILE A 40 -24.01 3.94 -37.00
N SER A 41 -23.01 4.47 -37.74
CA SER A 41 -21.66 3.91 -37.74
C SER A 41 -21.11 3.96 -36.31
N GLY A 42 -20.92 2.77 -35.72
CA GLY A 42 -19.89 2.51 -34.74
C GLY A 42 -19.98 3.23 -33.39
N CYS A 43 -20.98 2.93 -32.57
CA CYS A 43 -20.67 2.83 -31.14
C CYS A 43 -19.83 1.56 -30.98
N ALA A 44 -18.51 1.72 -31.02
CA ALA A 44 -17.62 0.69 -30.51
C ALA A 44 -18.04 0.45 -29.06
N ALA A 45 -18.67 -0.70 -28.80
CA ALA A 45 -19.03 -1.07 -27.43
C ALA A 45 -17.76 -1.02 -26.59
N VAL A 46 -17.72 -0.08 -25.65
CA VAL A 46 -16.58 0.03 -24.72
C VAL A 46 -16.55 -1.31 -23.98
N LYS A 47 -15.56 -2.14 -24.32
CA LYS A 47 -15.36 -3.42 -23.61
C LYS A 47 -15.25 -3.11 -22.12
N PRO A 48 -15.98 -3.81 -21.24
CA PRO A 48 -15.88 -3.57 -19.80
C PRO A 48 -14.43 -3.78 -19.33
N ALA A 49 -13.97 -2.93 -18.43
CA ALA A 49 -12.64 -3.08 -17.85
C ALA A 49 -12.60 -4.37 -17.02
N ALA A 50 -11.55 -5.17 -17.18
CA ALA A 50 -11.30 -6.35 -16.36
C ALA A 50 -10.90 -5.94 -14.92
N LEU A 51 -10.17 -4.83 -14.80
CA LEU A 51 -9.68 -4.29 -13.54
C LEU A 51 -9.68 -2.76 -13.60
N ARG A 52 -10.01 -2.13 -12.48
CA ARG A 52 -9.94 -0.68 -12.31
C ARG A 52 -9.24 -0.35 -10.99
N VAL A 53 -8.36 0.65 -11.02
CA VAL A 53 -7.71 1.23 -9.83
C VAL A 53 -7.78 2.74 -10.00
N GLY A 54 -8.64 3.41 -9.25
CA GLY A 54 -8.98 4.81 -9.49
C GLY A 54 -9.46 5.04 -10.92
N ASP A 55 -8.79 5.92 -11.66
CA ASP A 55 -9.12 6.21 -13.07
C ASP A 55 -8.48 5.22 -14.07
N ALA A 56 -7.46 4.46 -13.64
CA ALA A 56 -6.79 3.49 -14.50
C ALA A 56 -7.68 2.28 -14.78
N ARG A 57 -7.68 1.84 -16.05
CA ARG A 57 -8.48 0.71 -16.51
C ARG A 57 -7.59 -0.29 -17.26
N ILE A 58 -7.78 -1.55 -16.97
CA ILE A 58 -7.11 -2.68 -17.62
C ILE A 58 -8.18 -3.48 -18.36
N SER A 59 -7.97 -3.73 -19.64
CA SER A 59 -8.85 -4.55 -20.46
C SER A 59 -8.59 -6.04 -20.19
N ARG A 60 -9.51 -6.91 -20.64
CA ARG A 60 -9.30 -8.36 -20.61
C ARG A 60 -8.13 -8.78 -21.50
N ASP A 61 -7.94 -8.11 -22.64
CA ASP A 61 -6.84 -8.39 -23.57
C ASP A 61 -5.46 -8.07 -22.91
N ASP A 62 -5.40 -7.02 -22.07
CA ASP A 62 -4.20 -6.71 -21.28
C ASP A 62 -3.91 -7.79 -20.22
N VAL A 63 -4.94 -8.28 -19.54
CA VAL A 63 -4.82 -9.37 -18.55
C VAL A 63 -4.34 -10.64 -19.23
N GLU A 64 -4.89 -10.99 -20.38
CA GLU A 64 -4.48 -12.16 -21.17
C GLU A 64 -3.01 -12.02 -21.63
N THR A 65 -2.61 -10.84 -22.07
CA THR A 65 -1.22 -10.55 -22.44
C THR A 65 -0.27 -10.79 -21.27
N ASP A 66 -0.64 -10.32 -20.07
CA ASP A 66 0.14 -10.55 -18.86
C ASP A 66 0.21 -12.04 -18.51
N LEU A 67 -0.93 -12.75 -18.50
CA LEU A 67 -0.99 -14.19 -18.22
C LEU A 67 -0.04 -14.98 -19.12
N LYS A 68 -0.12 -14.79 -20.43
CA LYS A 68 0.74 -15.47 -21.42
C LYS A 68 2.22 -15.13 -21.26
N ALA A 69 2.52 -13.85 -20.98
CA ALA A 69 3.90 -13.40 -20.86
C ALA A 69 4.58 -14.00 -19.61
N TYR A 70 3.88 -13.99 -18.48
CA TYR A 70 4.44 -14.55 -17.25
C TYR A 70 4.44 -16.08 -17.25
N GLU A 71 3.47 -16.75 -17.87
CA GLU A 71 3.56 -18.19 -18.13
C GLU A 71 4.86 -18.54 -18.87
N LYS A 72 5.12 -17.87 -20.00
CA LYS A 72 6.35 -18.08 -20.79
C LYS A 72 7.61 -17.90 -19.94
N LEU A 73 7.64 -16.86 -19.11
CA LEU A 73 8.73 -16.60 -18.20
C LEU A 73 8.88 -17.70 -17.15
N ILE A 74 7.79 -18.08 -16.48
CA ILE A 74 7.78 -19.11 -15.43
C ILE A 74 8.27 -20.44 -16.01
N LEU A 75 7.82 -20.83 -17.20
CA LEU A 75 8.26 -22.05 -17.86
C LEU A 75 9.74 -22.02 -18.27
N ALA A 76 10.25 -20.85 -18.66
CA ALA A 76 11.68 -20.70 -18.98
C ALA A 76 12.59 -20.84 -17.74
N LEU A 77 12.05 -20.61 -16.55
CA LEU A 77 12.76 -20.79 -15.28
C LEU A 77 12.80 -22.26 -14.81
N GLN A 78 12.01 -23.15 -15.40
CA GLN A 78 11.97 -24.55 -14.99
C GLN A 78 13.08 -25.36 -15.66
N PRO A 79 13.94 -26.06 -14.89
CA PRO A 79 15.12 -26.74 -15.43
C PRO A 79 14.77 -27.98 -16.26
N THR A 80 13.70 -28.70 -15.91
CA THR A 80 13.35 -29.96 -16.57
C THR A 80 11.98 -29.93 -17.23
N PRO A 81 11.70 -30.82 -18.22
CA PRO A 81 10.38 -30.98 -18.79
C PRO A 81 9.32 -31.42 -17.76
N ALA A 82 9.70 -32.20 -16.76
CA ALA A 82 8.81 -32.63 -15.68
C ALA A 82 8.38 -31.46 -14.80
N ASP A 83 9.32 -30.56 -14.45
CA ASP A 83 9.01 -29.33 -13.70
C ASP A 83 8.04 -28.43 -14.48
N ARG A 84 8.29 -28.26 -15.79
CA ARG A 84 7.39 -27.51 -16.68
C ARG A 84 5.98 -28.10 -16.71
N ALA A 85 5.86 -29.42 -16.82
CA ALA A 85 4.58 -30.10 -16.81
C ALA A 85 3.84 -29.93 -15.45
N SER A 86 4.59 -29.96 -14.34
CA SER A 86 4.05 -29.70 -12.99
C SER A 86 3.52 -28.27 -12.88
N ILE A 87 4.29 -27.28 -13.33
CA ILE A 87 3.88 -25.87 -13.31
C ILE A 87 2.67 -25.62 -14.20
N LEU A 88 2.63 -26.20 -15.40
CA LEU A 88 1.46 -26.07 -16.29
C LEU A 88 0.17 -26.53 -15.62
N LYS A 89 0.20 -27.61 -14.81
CA LYS A 89 -0.96 -28.06 -14.03
C LYS A 89 -1.38 -27.09 -12.94
N GLN A 90 -0.49 -26.22 -12.47
CA GLN A 90 -0.80 -25.17 -11.49
C GLN A 90 -1.31 -23.90 -12.15
N ILE A 91 -0.81 -23.58 -13.33
CA ILE A 91 -1.17 -22.39 -14.11
C ILE A 91 -2.50 -22.59 -14.82
N HIS A 92 -2.76 -23.79 -15.32
CA HIS A 92 -3.96 -24.14 -16.08
C HIS A 92 -4.89 -25.07 -15.31
N THR A 93 -6.18 -25.06 -15.66
CA THR A 93 -7.15 -26.01 -15.12
C THR A 93 -7.26 -27.24 -16.02
N ALA A 94 -7.61 -28.37 -15.41
CA ALA A 94 -7.90 -29.60 -16.17
C ALA A 94 -9.26 -29.57 -16.93
N ALA A 95 -10.14 -28.61 -16.59
CA ALA A 95 -11.52 -28.56 -17.06
C ALA A 95 -11.66 -28.47 -18.58
N ASP A 96 -10.72 -27.76 -19.25
CA ASP A 96 -10.77 -27.55 -20.71
C ASP A 96 -9.56 -28.17 -21.45
N GLY A 97 -9.03 -29.28 -20.94
CA GLY A 97 -7.84 -29.89 -21.50
C GLY A 97 -6.57 -28.99 -21.32
N GLY A 98 -6.53 -28.16 -20.30
CA GLY A 98 -5.40 -27.32 -19.99
C GLY A 98 -5.34 -25.99 -20.76
N LYS A 99 -6.46 -25.49 -21.27
CA LYS A 99 -6.55 -24.22 -22.01
C LYS A 99 -6.93 -23.03 -21.13
N ALA A 100 -7.62 -23.29 -20.01
CA ALA A 100 -8.07 -22.22 -19.10
C ALA A 100 -7.07 -21.95 -17.99
N TRP A 101 -6.93 -20.70 -17.63
CA TRP A 101 -6.07 -20.27 -16.53
C TRP A 101 -6.63 -20.68 -15.17
N SER A 102 -5.77 -21.12 -14.26
CA SER A 102 -6.21 -21.41 -12.89
C SER A 102 -6.61 -20.13 -12.15
N ALA A 103 -7.56 -20.26 -11.22
CA ALA A 103 -8.03 -19.14 -10.41
C ALA A 103 -6.88 -18.48 -9.61
N GLY A 104 -5.98 -19.29 -9.05
CA GLY A 104 -4.84 -18.80 -8.29
C GLY A 104 -3.84 -18.00 -9.14
N TYR A 105 -3.53 -18.48 -10.34
CA TYR A 105 -2.63 -17.79 -11.24
C TYR A 105 -3.23 -16.47 -11.75
N SER A 106 -4.51 -16.48 -12.10
CA SER A 106 -5.25 -15.28 -12.52
C SER A 106 -5.29 -14.24 -11.41
N ALA A 107 -5.58 -14.65 -10.17
CA ALA A 107 -5.59 -13.78 -9.00
C ALA A 107 -4.22 -13.15 -8.75
N PHE A 108 -3.15 -13.93 -8.88
CA PHE A 108 -1.77 -13.45 -8.74
C PHE A 108 -1.45 -12.34 -9.76
N ILE A 109 -1.76 -12.55 -11.05
CA ILE A 109 -1.50 -11.56 -12.11
C ILE A 109 -2.34 -10.30 -11.88
N LEU A 110 -3.63 -10.42 -11.56
CA LEU A 110 -4.50 -9.28 -11.30
C LEU A 110 -4.05 -8.48 -10.06
N SER A 111 -3.65 -9.16 -8.98
CA SER A 111 -3.15 -8.51 -7.77
C SER A 111 -1.85 -7.73 -8.03
N ASN A 112 -0.93 -8.30 -8.81
CA ASN A 112 0.28 -7.59 -9.24
C ASN A 112 -0.05 -6.37 -10.11
N ARG A 113 -1.11 -6.45 -10.91
CA ARG A 113 -1.59 -5.34 -11.72
C ARG A 113 -2.15 -4.20 -10.86
N ILE A 114 -2.90 -4.52 -9.79
CA ILE A 114 -3.36 -3.52 -8.81
C ILE A 114 -2.16 -2.80 -8.19
N ARG A 115 -1.16 -3.56 -7.74
CA ARG A 115 0.06 -3.00 -7.13
C ARG A 115 0.81 -2.09 -8.09
N SER A 116 0.92 -2.49 -9.37
CA SER A 116 1.54 -1.67 -10.41
C SER A 116 0.83 -0.34 -10.58
N LEU A 117 -0.48 -0.36 -10.78
CA LEU A 117 -1.28 0.85 -10.99
C LEU A 117 -1.29 1.77 -9.77
N ALA A 118 -1.38 1.21 -8.56
CA ALA A 118 -1.30 1.97 -7.32
C ALA A 118 0.08 2.63 -7.16
N THR A 119 1.15 1.94 -7.54
CA THR A 119 2.51 2.51 -7.50
C THR A 119 2.68 3.60 -8.55
N ASP A 120 2.16 3.41 -9.76
CA ASP A 120 2.15 4.44 -10.82
C ASP A 120 1.37 5.69 -10.36
N ALA A 121 0.21 5.52 -9.70
CA ALA A 121 -0.59 6.62 -9.17
C ALA A 121 0.15 7.35 -8.03
N ALA A 122 0.70 6.63 -7.07
CA ALA A 122 1.50 7.21 -5.98
C ALA A 122 2.75 7.95 -6.49
N TYR A 123 3.37 7.45 -7.57
CA TYR A 123 4.47 8.14 -8.23
C TYR A 123 4.02 9.43 -8.93
N ALA A 124 2.88 9.41 -9.61
CA ALA A 124 2.33 10.59 -10.28
C ALA A 124 2.10 11.76 -9.31
N GLU A 125 1.66 11.47 -8.06
CA GLU A 125 1.48 12.48 -7.01
C GLU A 125 2.78 13.20 -6.62
N THR A 126 3.95 12.61 -6.90
CA THR A 126 5.25 13.26 -6.61
C THR A 126 5.57 14.44 -7.51
N GLY A 127 4.88 14.57 -8.65
CA GLY A 127 5.16 15.57 -9.69
C GLY A 127 6.47 15.34 -10.46
N ILE A 128 7.17 14.22 -10.22
CA ILE A 128 8.40 13.88 -10.93
C ILE A 128 8.05 13.44 -12.36
N ARG A 129 8.51 14.20 -13.35
CA ARG A 129 8.19 13.95 -14.77
C ARG A 129 9.04 12.84 -15.40
N THR A 130 10.27 12.66 -14.94
CA THR A 130 11.20 11.68 -15.50
C THR A 130 11.65 10.73 -14.42
N LEU A 131 11.36 9.44 -14.59
CA LEU A 131 11.79 8.39 -13.69
C LEU A 131 13.19 7.92 -14.13
N PRO A 132 14.23 8.08 -13.29
CA PRO A 132 15.56 7.59 -13.61
C PRO A 132 15.60 6.06 -13.42
N VAL A 133 15.73 5.34 -14.55
CA VAL A 133 15.96 3.89 -14.54
C VAL A 133 17.45 3.63 -14.80
N SER A 134 18.21 3.48 -13.72
CA SER A 134 19.66 3.24 -13.81
C SER A 134 19.99 1.87 -14.38
N LYS A 135 21.27 1.69 -14.81
CA LYS A 135 21.78 0.39 -15.26
C LYS A 135 21.64 -0.66 -14.14
N GLU A 136 21.89 -0.27 -12.90
CA GLU A 136 21.76 -1.15 -11.73
C GLU A 136 20.33 -1.66 -11.55
N ILE A 137 19.32 -0.78 -11.66
CA ILE A 137 17.91 -1.19 -11.61
C ILE A 137 17.59 -2.18 -12.72
N ARG A 138 18.06 -1.93 -13.95
CA ARG A 138 17.85 -2.86 -15.07
C ARG A 138 18.48 -4.22 -14.81
N THR A 139 19.70 -4.25 -14.26
CA THR A 139 20.38 -5.49 -13.90
C THR A 139 19.60 -6.24 -12.80
N LYS A 140 19.25 -5.58 -11.70
CA LYS A 140 18.49 -6.20 -10.61
C LYS A 140 17.14 -6.75 -11.06
N VAL A 141 16.40 -6.01 -11.89
CA VAL A 141 15.13 -6.49 -12.45
C VAL A 141 15.36 -7.71 -13.35
N ALA A 142 16.36 -7.68 -14.22
CA ALA A 142 16.67 -8.84 -15.05
C ALA A 142 17.06 -10.06 -14.20
N GLU A 143 17.90 -9.88 -13.18
CA GLU A 143 18.28 -10.94 -12.25
C GLU A 143 17.10 -11.52 -11.48
N SER A 144 16.19 -10.69 -10.98
CA SER A 144 14.99 -11.14 -10.26
C SER A 144 14.04 -11.97 -11.14
N LEU A 145 14.15 -11.82 -12.47
CA LEU A 145 13.39 -12.57 -13.46
C LEU A 145 14.20 -13.72 -14.08
N GLY A 146 15.28 -14.14 -13.40
CA GLY A 146 16.13 -15.28 -13.81
C GLY A 146 17.17 -14.94 -14.87
N GLY A 147 17.51 -13.66 -15.01
CA GLY A 147 18.59 -13.18 -15.85
C GLY A 147 18.14 -12.47 -17.14
N PRO A 148 19.11 -11.80 -17.84
CA PRO A 148 18.80 -11.00 -19.03
C PRO A 148 18.11 -11.76 -20.14
N LYS A 149 18.43 -13.05 -20.33
CA LYS A 149 17.80 -13.90 -21.34
C LYS A 149 16.31 -14.09 -21.11
N ASN A 150 15.90 -14.18 -19.85
CA ASN A 150 14.50 -14.34 -19.47
C ASN A 150 13.76 -13.01 -19.51
N PHE A 151 14.41 -11.92 -19.09
CA PHE A 151 13.82 -10.59 -19.14
C PHE A 151 13.36 -10.20 -20.56
N VAL A 152 14.13 -10.52 -21.60
CA VAL A 152 13.76 -10.22 -22.99
C VAL A 152 12.65 -11.11 -23.55
N LEU A 153 12.23 -12.17 -22.84
CA LEU A 153 11.05 -12.95 -23.21
C LEU A 153 9.74 -12.19 -22.99
N LEU A 154 9.76 -11.21 -22.09
CA LEU A 154 8.59 -10.38 -21.80
C LEU A 154 8.37 -9.36 -22.94
N PRO A 155 7.12 -9.03 -23.29
CA PRO A 155 6.80 -7.90 -24.16
C PRO A 155 7.41 -6.58 -23.62
N LYS A 156 7.78 -5.66 -24.51
CA LYS A 156 8.39 -4.38 -24.12
C LYS A 156 7.57 -3.61 -23.08
N SER A 157 6.25 -3.58 -23.24
CA SER A 157 5.34 -2.91 -22.30
C SER A 157 5.45 -3.47 -20.88
N ILE A 158 5.62 -4.79 -20.75
CA ILE A 158 5.80 -5.46 -19.46
C ILE A 158 7.24 -5.19 -18.95
N GLN A 159 8.26 -5.27 -19.78
CA GLN A 159 9.64 -4.91 -19.40
C GLN A 159 9.70 -3.49 -18.81
N GLU A 160 9.08 -2.53 -19.47
CA GLU A 160 9.03 -1.14 -19.02
C GLU A 160 8.25 -1.01 -17.70
N ARG A 161 7.15 -1.76 -17.54
CA ARG A 161 6.39 -1.81 -16.29
C ARG A 161 7.24 -2.33 -15.14
N GLU A 162 7.95 -3.45 -15.31
CA GLU A 162 8.83 -4.01 -14.29
C GLU A 162 9.94 -3.04 -13.88
N LEU A 163 10.54 -2.36 -14.86
CA LEU A 163 11.54 -1.34 -14.59
C LEU A 163 10.99 -0.14 -13.83
N ARG A 164 9.77 0.31 -14.17
CA ARG A 164 9.10 1.38 -13.42
C ARG A 164 8.80 0.95 -12.00
N LEU A 165 8.21 -0.23 -11.79
CA LEU A 165 7.90 -0.77 -10.47
C LEU A 165 9.13 -0.87 -9.57
N ALA A 166 10.30 -1.20 -10.13
CA ALA A 166 11.55 -1.26 -9.38
C ALA A 166 12.12 0.13 -9.06
N ALA A 167 11.90 1.13 -9.92
CA ALA A 167 12.48 2.46 -9.78
C ALA A 167 11.61 3.43 -8.96
N GLN A 168 10.29 3.33 -9.07
CA GLN A 168 9.34 4.27 -8.48
C GLN A 168 9.40 4.37 -6.95
N PRO A 169 9.53 3.27 -6.16
CA PRO A 169 9.60 3.36 -4.71
C PRO A 169 10.71 4.27 -4.21
N ALA A 170 11.90 4.19 -4.80
CA ALA A 170 13.03 5.06 -4.45
C ALA A 170 12.76 6.53 -4.80
N ALA A 171 12.11 6.79 -5.94
CA ALA A 171 11.73 8.13 -6.36
C ALA A 171 10.64 8.73 -5.46
N ILE A 172 9.64 7.95 -5.08
CA ILE A 172 8.59 8.34 -4.11
C ILE A 172 9.25 8.65 -2.75
N ALA A 173 10.11 7.77 -2.25
CA ALA A 173 10.83 7.99 -1.00
C ALA A 173 11.67 9.28 -1.03
N ALA A 174 12.39 9.53 -2.12
CA ALA A 174 13.17 10.75 -2.28
C ALA A 174 12.27 12.00 -2.32
N ALA A 175 11.10 11.94 -2.94
CA ALA A 175 10.12 13.03 -2.92
C ALA A 175 9.59 13.28 -1.50
N LYS A 176 9.21 12.22 -0.78
CA LYS A 176 8.77 12.31 0.61
C LYS A 176 9.86 12.87 1.50
N LYS A 177 11.12 12.41 1.37
CA LYS A 177 12.25 12.94 2.15
C LYS A 177 12.45 14.44 1.91
N ARG A 178 12.36 14.90 0.65
CA ARG A 178 12.43 16.35 0.34
C ARG A 178 11.31 17.14 1.00
N SER A 179 10.11 16.59 1.12
CA SER A 179 8.98 17.26 1.77
C SER A 179 9.15 17.44 3.27
N PHE A 180 10.06 16.72 3.91
CA PHE A 180 10.38 16.90 5.34
C PHE A 180 11.18 18.19 5.63
N GLY A 181 11.74 18.83 4.61
CA GLY A 181 12.56 20.01 4.75
C GLY A 181 13.96 19.74 5.33
N THR A 182 14.44 20.64 6.18
CA THR A 182 15.75 20.48 6.83
C THR A 182 15.73 19.43 7.94
N PRO A 183 16.89 18.90 8.36
CA PRO A 183 16.99 18.02 9.53
C PRO A 183 16.35 18.61 10.80
N GLU A 184 16.47 19.93 11.01
CA GLU A 184 15.87 20.61 12.15
C GLU A 184 14.34 20.65 12.04
N GLN A 185 13.80 20.89 10.84
CA GLN A 185 12.36 20.88 10.59
C GLN A 185 11.80 19.48 10.82
N PHE A 186 12.47 18.47 10.30
CA PHE A 186 12.09 17.07 10.50
C PHE A 186 12.10 16.67 11.97
N PHE A 187 13.17 17.00 12.70
CA PHE A 187 13.30 16.72 14.13
C PHE A 187 12.15 17.34 14.94
N LYS A 188 11.79 18.59 14.65
CA LYS A 188 10.68 19.28 15.32
C LYS A 188 9.31 18.68 14.97
N ALA A 189 9.14 18.20 13.74
CA ALA A 189 7.89 17.63 13.27
C ALA A 189 7.67 16.18 13.74
N HIS A 190 8.74 15.46 14.12
CA HIS A 190 8.71 14.03 14.47
C HIS A 190 9.36 13.73 15.83
N PRO A 191 8.90 14.38 16.92
CA PRO A 191 9.51 14.21 18.25
C PRO A 191 9.44 12.76 18.74
N GLU A 192 8.43 12.00 18.33
CA GLU A 192 8.28 10.56 18.64
C GLU A 192 9.38 9.69 18.07
N SER A 193 10.05 10.13 17.02
CA SER A 193 11.19 9.42 16.42
C SER A 193 12.49 9.58 17.24
N PHE A 194 12.52 10.56 18.13
CA PHE A 194 13.71 10.96 18.88
C PHE A 194 13.50 10.89 20.41
N VAL A 195 12.88 9.80 20.86
CA VAL A 195 12.71 9.49 22.28
C VAL A 195 14.00 8.85 22.80
N SER A 196 14.65 9.50 23.77
CA SER A 196 15.86 8.98 24.43
C SER A 196 15.55 8.04 25.59
N GLU A 197 14.38 8.22 26.22
CA GLU A 197 13.95 7.42 27.35
C GLU A 197 12.43 7.32 27.38
N ALA A 198 11.91 6.14 27.72
CA ALA A 198 10.51 5.93 28.03
C ALA A 198 10.38 5.10 29.31
N CYS A 199 9.52 5.56 30.23
CA CYS A 199 9.14 4.79 31.39
C CYS A 199 7.81 4.08 31.07
N ALA A 200 7.82 2.74 31.15
CA ALA A 200 6.71 1.96 30.69
C ALA A 200 6.40 0.79 31.61
N ARG A 201 5.16 0.30 31.52
CA ARG A 201 4.76 -1.00 32.11
C ARG A 201 4.02 -1.83 31.10
N HIS A 202 4.11 -3.16 31.20
CA HIS A 202 3.42 -4.06 30.29
C HIS A 202 2.81 -5.27 31.00
N ILE A 203 1.93 -5.96 30.27
CA ILE A 203 1.43 -7.29 30.58
C ILE A 203 1.68 -8.14 29.35
N LEU A 204 2.42 -9.24 29.48
CA LEU A 204 2.73 -10.17 28.39
C LEU A 204 1.89 -11.44 28.58
N VAL A 205 1.20 -11.88 27.54
CA VAL A 205 0.43 -13.12 27.50
C VAL A 205 0.63 -13.90 26.23
N ALA A 206 0.27 -15.18 26.22
CA ALA A 206 0.53 -16.07 25.09
C ALA A 206 -0.39 -15.79 23.89
N THR A 207 -1.62 -15.36 24.10
CA THR A 207 -2.64 -15.26 23.05
C THR A 207 -3.23 -13.86 22.94
N VAL A 208 -3.67 -13.51 21.73
CA VAL A 208 -4.37 -12.24 21.47
C VAL A 208 -5.69 -12.15 22.23
N SER A 209 -6.39 -13.27 22.42
CA SER A 209 -7.64 -13.32 23.14
C SER A 209 -7.47 -12.95 24.63
N GLU A 210 -6.42 -13.47 25.28
CA GLU A 210 -6.06 -13.10 26.65
C GLU A 210 -5.70 -11.62 26.74
N ALA A 211 -4.87 -11.11 25.82
CA ALA A 211 -4.50 -9.70 25.79
C ALA A 211 -5.73 -8.79 25.62
N GLN A 212 -6.68 -9.15 24.75
CA GLN A 212 -7.92 -8.41 24.56
C GLN A 212 -8.79 -8.44 25.82
N ALA A 213 -8.94 -9.59 26.47
CA ALA A 213 -9.71 -9.72 27.72
C ALA A 213 -9.11 -8.89 28.86
N ILE A 214 -7.78 -8.91 29.02
CA ILE A 214 -7.08 -8.08 30.01
C ILE A 214 -7.27 -6.59 29.67
N ARG A 215 -7.10 -6.20 28.41
CA ARG A 215 -7.31 -4.82 28.00
C ARG A 215 -8.73 -4.33 28.30
N GLN A 216 -9.75 -5.15 28.06
CA GLN A 216 -11.14 -4.80 28.39
C GLN A 216 -11.32 -4.55 29.88
N LYS A 217 -10.75 -5.40 30.75
CA LYS A 217 -10.79 -5.20 32.20
C LYS A 217 -10.10 -3.89 32.61
N LEU A 218 -8.91 -3.62 32.06
CA LEU A 218 -8.16 -2.41 32.35
C LEU A 218 -8.90 -1.14 31.90
N VAL A 219 -9.58 -1.18 30.75
CA VAL A 219 -10.46 -0.10 30.29
C VAL A 219 -11.65 0.07 31.24
N GLY A 220 -12.14 -1.03 31.82
CA GLY A 220 -13.18 -1.03 32.85
C GLY A 220 -12.72 -0.60 34.24
N GLY A 221 -11.45 -0.20 34.41
CA GLY A 221 -10.91 0.34 35.67
C GLY A 221 -10.20 -0.69 36.56
N ALA A 222 -9.93 -1.91 36.09
CA ALA A 222 -9.12 -2.85 36.82
C ALA A 222 -7.69 -2.33 37.06
N ASP A 223 -7.09 -2.69 38.19
CA ASP A 223 -5.73 -2.29 38.50
C ASP A 223 -4.72 -3.01 37.58
N PHE A 224 -3.90 -2.22 36.88
CA PHE A 224 -2.90 -2.74 35.95
C PHE A 224 -1.87 -3.64 36.63
N GLY A 225 -1.39 -3.24 37.82
CA GLY A 225 -0.40 -3.99 38.57
C GLY A 225 -0.95 -5.33 39.06
N ALA A 226 -2.19 -5.37 39.49
CA ALA A 226 -2.86 -6.61 39.89
C ALA A 226 -3.03 -7.58 38.71
N GLU A 227 -3.52 -7.08 37.56
CA GLU A 227 -3.64 -7.91 36.35
C GLU A 227 -2.25 -8.39 35.85
N ALA A 228 -1.20 -7.54 35.94
CA ALA A 228 0.17 -7.93 35.58
C ALA A 228 0.68 -9.06 36.48
N LYS A 229 0.56 -8.92 37.79
CA LYS A 229 0.96 -9.96 38.76
C LYS A 229 0.20 -11.27 38.56
N ALA A 230 -1.06 -11.20 38.20
CA ALA A 230 -1.92 -12.39 38.07
C ALA A 230 -1.77 -13.09 36.71
N LYS A 231 -1.44 -12.36 35.64
CA LYS A 231 -1.61 -12.85 34.28
C LYS A 231 -0.36 -12.75 33.39
N SER A 232 0.62 -11.88 33.73
CA SER A 232 1.80 -11.74 32.88
C SER A 232 2.67 -12.99 32.92
N ILE A 233 3.04 -13.49 31.74
CA ILE A 233 4.04 -14.55 31.59
C ILE A 233 5.48 -14.04 31.67
N ASP A 234 5.68 -12.70 31.61
CA ASP A 234 6.93 -12.08 32.02
C ASP A 234 6.95 -11.98 33.54
N THR A 235 7.52 -12.99 34.16
CA THR A 235 7.57 -13.09 35.64
C THR A 235 8.45 -12.02 36.27
N GLY A 236 9.43 -11.48 35.55
CA GLY A 236 10.33 -10.46 36.04
C GLY A 236 9.60 -9.13 36.31
N SER A 237 9.00 -8.56 35.28
CA SER A 237 8.23 -7.32 35.43
C SER A 237 6.85 -7.57 36.06
N GLY A 238 6.23 -8.72 35.77
CA GLY A 238 4.90 -9.08 36.29
C GLY A 238 4.84 -9.04 37.82
N ALA A 239 5.84 -9.57 38.53
CA ALA A 239 5.93 -9.50 39.99
C ALA A 239 5.94 -8.05 40.51
N ASN A 240 6.45 -7.11 39.72
CA ASN A 240 6.51 -5.68 40.01
C ASN A 240 5.35 -4.88 39.39
N GLY A 241 4.22 -5.55 39.10
CA GLY A 241 3.05 -4.89 38.51
C GLY A 241 3.24 -4.51 37.05
N GLY A 242 4.13 -5.22 36.35
CA GLY A 242 4.45 -5.01 34.94
C GLY A 242 5.44 -3.89 34.66
N ASP A 243 6.03 -3.27 35.70
CA ASP A 243 6.94 -2.15 35.56
C ASP A 243 8.25 -2.58 34.88
N LEU A 244 8.61 -1.87 33.80
CA LEU A 244 9.86 -2.06 33.07
C LEU A 244 10.91 -1.00 33.41
N GLY A 245 10.57 -0.06 34.30
CA GLY A 245 11.40 1.11 34.58
C GLY A 245 11.47 2.07 33.39
N CYS A 246 12.53 2.87 33.39
CA CYS A 246 12.79 3.87 32.34
C CYS A 246 14.05 3.45 31.57
N GLY A 247 13.99 3.51 30.24
CA GLY A 247 15.11 3.16 29.38
C GLY A 247 14.92 3.58 27.92
N ASP A 248 15.98 3.41 27.13
CA ASP A 248 15.92 3.70 25.70
C ASP A 248 14.97 2.72 25.01
N PRO A 249 13.90 3.19 24.34
CA PRO A 249 13.00 2.34 23.59
C PRO A 249 13.68 1.49 22.51
N ALA A 250 14.87 1.89 22.03
CA ALA A 250 15.62 1.12 21.03
C ALA A 250 16.11 -0.26 21.55
N GLN A 251 16.13 -0.46 22.86
CA GLN A 251 16.51 -1.73 23.47
C GLN A 251 15.40 -2.79 23.39
N PHE A 252 14.18 -2.39 23.10
CA PHE A 252 13.05 -3.32 22.95
C PHE A 252 12.94 -3.84 21.51
N VAL A 253 12.19 -4.95 21.33
CA VAL A 253 11.86 -5.46 20.01
C VAL A 253 11.05 -4.43 19.20
N PRO A 254 11.18 -4.41 17.85
CA PRO A 254 10.73 -3.29 17.02
C PRO A 254 9.27 -2.87 17.23
N ALA A 255 8.33 -3.83 17.31
CA ALA A 255 6.91 -3.53 17.50
C ALA A 255 6.63 -2.86 18.86
N PHE A 256 7.27 -3.35 19.92
CA PHE A 256 7.17 -2.77 21.25
C PHE A 256 7.82 -1.37 21.30
N ALA A 257 9.02 -1.24 20.75
CA ALA A 257 9.75 0.02 20.66
C ALA A 257 8.95 1.12 19.93
N ALA A 258 8.31 0.77 18.83
CA ALA A 258 7.44 1.69 18.08
C ALA A 258 6.28 2.18 18.95
N ALA A 259 5.59 1.27 19.64
CA ALA A 259 4.50 1.61 20.53
C ALA A 259 4.98 2.45 21.73
N ALA A 260 6.12 2.12 22.34
CA ALA A 260 6.69 2.89 23.44
C ALA A 260 7.03 4.33 23.03
N ARG A 261 7.36 4.57 21.77
CA ARG A 261 7.62 5.92 21.24
C ARG A 261 6.36 6.71 20.90
N THR A 262 5.29 6.06 20.44
CA THR A 262 4.14 6.75 19.82
C THR A 262 2.87 6.73 20.65
N LEU A 263 2.69 5.74 21.55
CA LEU A 263 1.48 5.62 22.36
C LEU A 263 1.29 6.89 23.23
N LYS A 264 0.08 7.41 23.33
CA LYS A 264 -0.19 8.54 24.22
C LYS A 264 0.12 8.16 25.66
N LEU A 265 0.63 9.11 26.45
CA LEU A 265 0.96 8.85 27.85
C LEU A 265 -0.28 8.40 28.62
N ASN A 266 -0.10 7.35 29.41
CA ASN A 266 -1.14 6.68 30.21
C ASN A 266 -2.24 6.01 29.41
N GLU A 267 -2.18 5.97 28.08
CA GLU A 267 -3.09 5.19 27.25
C GLU A 267 -2.67 3.70 27.24
N LEU A 268 -3.68 2.82 27.19
CA LEU A 268 -3.45 1.38 27.00
C LEU A 268 -3.32 1.06 25.51
N SER A 269 -2.25 0.37 25.13
CA SER A 269 -2.11 -0.10 23.76
C SER A 269 -3.21 -1.06 23.35
N GLN A 270 -3.40 -1.24 22.04
CA GLN A 270 -3.95 -2.49 21.52
C GLN A 270 -2.96 -3.63 21.77
N PRO A 271 -3.38 -4.90 21.71
CA PRO A 271 -2.45 -6.02 21.81
C PRO A 271 -1.32 -5.89 20.76
N ILE A 272 -0.08 -5.85 21.24
CA ILE A 272 1.13 -5.73 20.41
C ILE A 272 1.76 -7.11 20.28
N GLN A 273 1.77 -7.68 19.09
CA GLN A 273 2.38 -8.96 18.83
C GLN A 273 3.90 -8.85 18.71
N THR A 274 4.63 -9.72 19.38
CA THR A 274 6.08 -9.90 19.27
C THR A 274 6.42 -11.40 19.22
N GLN A 275 7.69 -11.73 19.11
CA GLN A 275 8.16 -13.12 19.23
C GLN A 275 7.94 -13.74 20.63
N PHE A 276 7.66 -12.93 21.63
CA PHE A 276 7.42 -13.38 23.01
C PHE A 276 5.94 -13.62 23.33
N GLY A 277 5.03 -13.15 22.48
CA GLY A 277 3.59 -13.19 22.69
C GLY A 277 2.93 -11.84 22.43
N PHE A 278 1.86 -11.55 23.17
CA PHE A 278 1.05 -10.36 23.03
C PHE A 278 1.21 -9.46 24.26
N HIS A 279 1.56 -8.20 24.04
CA HIS A 279 1.77 -7.22 25.11
C HIS A 279 0.62 -6.23 25.16
N ILE A 280 0.19 -5.89 26.37
CA ILE A 280 -0.57 -4.66 26.69
C ILE A 280 0.41 -3.70 27.32
N LEU A 281 0.68 -2.59 26.66
CA LEU A 281 1.66 -1.58 27.04
C LEU A 281 0.97 -0.31 27.55
N GLN A 282 1.55 0.31 28.57
CA GLN A 282 1.22 1.67 28.99
C GLN A 282 2.51 2.46 29.23
N VAL A 283 2.65 3.61 28.58
CA VAL A 283 3.78 4.52 28.75
C VAL A 283 3.42 5.58 29.76
N LYS A 284 4.24 5.72 30.81
CA LYS A 284 4.04 6.68 31.89
C LYS A 284 4.63 8.05 31.60
N SER A 285 5.85 8.05 31.07
CA SER A 285 6.56 9.27 30.68
C SER A 285 7.51 8.99 29.52
N ARG A 286 7.89 10.05 28.82
CA ARG A 286 8.91 10.03 27.78
C ARG A 286 9.80 11.26 27.88
N THR A 287 11.08 11.06 27.63
CA THR A 287 12.07 12.13 27.47
C THR A 287 12.48 12.18 26.01
N ALA A 288 12.29 13.34 25.38
CA ALA A 288 12.78 13.56 24.02
C ALA A 288 14.30 13.76 24.04
N ALA A 289 15.00 13.17 23.08
CA ALA A 289 16.41 13.48 22.85
C ALA A 289 16.55 14.94 22.38
N SER A 290 17.69 15.55 22.64
CA SER A 290 18.01 16.86 22.06
C SER A 290 18.35 16.72 20.57
N PHE A 291 18.19 17.80 19.80
CA PHE A 291 18.62 17.83 18.39
C PHE A 291 20.11 17.49 18.26
N ALA A 292 20.95 18.02 19.16
CA ALA A 292 22.38 17.75 19.14
C ALA A 292 22.71 16.27 19.37
N ALA A 293 22.01 15.61 20.30
CA ALA A 293 22.18 14.17 20.55
C ALA A 293 21.69 13.31 19.37
N SER A 294 20.67 13.77 18.65
CA SER A 294 20.06 13.05 17.53
C SER A 294 20.75 13.30 16.18
N LYS A 295 21.69 14.24 16.09
CA LYS A 295 22.28 14.74 14.85
C LYS A 295 22.79 13.62 13.92
N ASN A 296 23.41 12.60 14.49
CA ASN A 296 23.98 11.49 13.72
C ASN A 296 22.92 10.49 13.22
N THR A 297 21.72 10.48 13.80
CA THR A 297 20.63 9.54 13.47
C THR A 297 19.54 10.18 12.61
N ILE A 298 19.44 11.50 12.58
CA ILE A 298 18.36 12.22 11.87
C ILE A 298 18.28 11.82 10.41
N ALA A 299 19.41 11.78 9.69
CA ALA A 299 19.42 11.43 8.27
C ALA A 299 18.88 10.03 8.02
N ALA A 300 19.30 9.05 8.82
CA ALA A 300 18.81 7.66 8.71
C ALA A 300 17.33 7.56 9.11
N THR A 301 16.88 8.32 10.11
CA THR A 301 15.47 8.39 10.52
C THR A 301 14.61 8.99 9.41
N MET A 302 15.07 10.06 8.76
CA MET A 302 14.40 10.64 7.59
C MET A 302 14.27 9.61 6.45
N ASP A 303 15.32 8.82 6.19
CA ASP A 303 15.28 7.78 5.16
C ASP A 303 14.28 6.67 5.49
N THR A 304 14.30 6.15 6.71
CA THR A 304 13.33 5.12 7.15
C THR A 304 11.90 5.63 7.16
N THR A 305 11.67 6.87 7.61
CA THR A 305 10.35 7.51 7.58
C THR A 305 9.86 7.70 6.14
N ALA A 306 10.73 8.13 5.24
CA ALA A 306 10.40 8.27 3.83
C ALA A 306 10.08 6.91 3.17
N GLN A 307 10.82 5.86 3.50
CA GLN A 307 10.53 4.49 3.01
C GLN A 307 9.19 3.96 3.54
N ALA A 308 8.88 4.17 4.82
CA ALA A 308 7.57 3.81 5.37
C ALA A 308 6.43 4.56 4.70
N ALA A 309 6.64 5.84 4.36
CA ALA A 309 5.66 6.64 3.65
C ALA A 309 5.38 6.15 2.21
N VAL A 310 6.31 5.42 1.57
CA VAL A 310 6.07 4.79 0.26
C VAL A 310 4.94 3.77 0.34
N ALA A 311 5.01 2.84 1.29
CA ALA A 311 3.97 1.82 1.45
C ALA A 311 2.59 2.45 1.72
N ALA A 312 2.55 3.48 2.60
CA ALA A 312 1.33 4.23 2.88
C ALA A 312 0.78 4.96 1.64
N ALA A 313 1.65 5.57 0.83
CA ALA A 313 1.25 6.25 -0.40
C ALA A 313 0.69 5.26 -1.44
N VAL A 314 1.33 4.11 -1.62
CA VAL A 314 0.86 3.07 -2.55
C VAL A 314 -0.46 2.47 -2.08
N LEU A 315 -0.61 2.22 -0.77
CA LEU A 315 -1.88 1.74 -0.21
C LEU A 315 -2.99 2.80 -0.36
N ALA A 316 -2.68 4.08 -0.13
CA ALA A 316 -3.64 5.17 -0.32
C ALA A 316 -4.08 5.31 -1.79
N ALA A 317 -3.16 5.09 -2.74
CA ALA A 317 -3.44 5.11 -4.17
C ALA A 317 -4.21 3.86 -4.65
N ALA A 318 -4.21 2.78 -3.88
CA ALA A 318 -4.98 1.56 -4.15
C ALA A 318 -6.44 1.64 -3.66
N LYS A 319 -7.00 2.83 -3.48
CA LYS A 319 -8.43 3.04 -3.22
C LYS A 319 -9.23 2.89 -4.50
N ASP A 320 -10.53 2.64 -4.35
CA ASP A 320 -11.48 2.51 -5.47
C ASP A 320 -11.07 1.43 -6.48
N VAL A 321 -10.59 0.30 -5.95
CA VAL A 321 -10.26 -0.88 -6.73
C VAL A 321 -11.53 -1.67 -7.01
N SER A 322 -11.76 -1.97 -8.29
CA SER A 322 -12.82 -2.90 -8.70
C SER A 322 -12.30 -3.87 -9.76
N VAL A 323 -12.77 -5.10 -9.67
CA VAL A 323 -12.51 -6.15 -10.65
C VAL A 323 -13.84 -6.57 -11.26
N ASP A 324 -13.82 -6.98 -12.52
CA ASP A 324 -15.01 -7.59 -13.15
C ASP A 324 -15.45 -8.78 -12.28
N PRO A 325 -16.72 -8.83 -11.84
CA PRO A 325 -17.20 -9.87 -10.92
C PRO A 325 -16.99 -11.30 -11.43
N SER A 326 -16.88 -11.47 -12.74
CA SER A 326 -16.59 -12.78 -13.36
C SER A 326 -15.13 -13.23 -13.15
N LEU A 327 -14.21 -12.31 -12.84
CA LEU A 327 -12.79 -12.59 -12.59
C LEU A 327 -12.46 -12.76 -11.12
N GLY A 328 -13.32 -12.29 -10.22
CA GLY A 328 -13.10 -12.43 -8.79
C GLY A 328 -13.71 -11.33 -7.94
N THR A 329 -13.26 -11.26 -6.70
CA THR A 329 -13.61 -10.21 -5.73
C THR A 329 -12.35 -9.57 -5.16
N ILE A 330 -12.47 -8.36 -4.64
CA ILE A 330 -11.36 -7.67 -3.97
C ILE A 330 -11.43 -7.96 -2.47
N ALA A 331 -10.34 -8.44 -1.90
CA ALA A 331 -10.15 -8.59 -0.45
C ALA A 331 -8.75 -8.09 -0.07
N PRO A 332 -8.57 -7.60 1.18
CA PRO A 332 -7.24 -7.22 1.66
C PRO A 332 -6.36 -8.47 1.83
N ASP A 333 -5.09 -8.37 1.43
CA ASP A 333 -4.07 -9.33 1.79
C ASP A 333 -3.61 -9.16 3.25
N GLN A 334 -2.63 -9.95 3.69
CA GLN A 334 -2.09 -9.89 5.06
C GLN A 334 -1.50 -8.51 5.43
N SER A 335 -1.12 -7.71 4.45
CA SER A 335 -0.63 -6.33 4.63
C SER A 335 -1.74 -5.28 4.59
N GLY A 336 -2.99 -5.68 4.37
CA GLY A 336 -4.13 -4.80 4.16
C GLY A 336 -4.22 -4.23 2.75
N PHE A 337 -3.36 -4.66 1.82
CA PHE A 337 -3.39 -4.21 0.44
C PHE A 337 -4.50 -4.92 -0.35
N PRO A 338 -5.30 -4.22 -1.19
CA PRO A 338 -6.35 -4.84 -1.97
C PRO A 338 -5.77 -5.84 -2.98
N SER A 339 -6.25 -7.07 -2.91
CA SER A 339 -5.83 -8.18 -3.75
C SER A 339 -7.05 -8.88 -4.35
N VAL A 340 -6.87 -9.54 -5.49
CA VAL A 340 -7.95 -10.29 -6.14
C VAL A 340 -8.01 -11.70 -5.57
N VAL A 341 -9.20 -12.08 -5.13
CA VAL A 341 -9.56 -13.48 -4.86
C VAL A 341 -10.42 -13.93 -6.03
N ALA A 342 -9.87 -14.72 -6.94
CA ALA A 342 -10.56 -15.15 -8.13
C ALA A 342 -11.61 -16.21 -7.82
N ASN A 343 -12.81 -16.04 -8.35
CA ASN A 343 -13.92 -16.99 -8.17
C ASN A 343 -13.88 -18.11 -9.21
N VAL A 344 -13.32 -17.84 -10.39
CA VAL A 344 -13.29 -18.75 -11.53
C VAL A 344 -11.95 -18.68 -12.25
N ALA A 345 -11.55 -19.76 -12.88
CA ALA A 345 -10.44 -19.76 -13.81
C ALA A 345 -10.83 -19.01 -15.09
N LEU A 346 -9.89 -18.33 -15.72
CA LEU A 346 -10.05 -17.71 -17.03
C LEU A 346 -9.70 -18.72 -18.13
N ASP A 347 -10.37 -18.68 -19.27
CA ASP A 347 -9.96 -19.43 -20.46
C ASP A 347 -8.74 -18.78 -21.14
N ALA A 348 -8.26 -19.40 -22.22
CA ALA A 348 -7.11 -18.92 -22.98
C ALA A 348 -7.34 -17.56 -23.67
N THR A 349 -8.59 -17.07 -23.70
CA THR A 349 -8.96 -15.74 -24.23
C THR A 349 -9.16 -14.71 -23.13
N GLY A 350 -8.91 -15.10 -21.86
CA GLY A 350 -9.13 -14.24 -20.69
C GLY A 350 -10.61 -14.11 -20.32
N GLN A 351 -11.48 -15.01 -20.82
CA GLN A 351 -12.88 -15.06 -20.44
C GLN A 351 -13.08 -16.03 -19.26
N PRO A 352 -14.04 -15.75 -18.36
CA PRO A 352 -14.36 -16.66 -17.27
C PRO A 352 -14.85 -18.00 -17.83
N ASN A 353 -14.29 -19.08 -17.31
CA ASN A 353 -14.87 -20.41 -17.59
C ASN A 353 -16.28 -20.48 -17.03
N ALA A 354 -17.19 -21.07 -17.77
CA ALA A 354 -18.52 -21.40 -17.26
C ALA A 354 -18.35 -22.25 -15.98
N PRO A 355 -19.08 -21.96 -14.89
CA PRO A 355 -19.04 -22.81 -13.71
C PRO A 355 -19.44 -24.23 -14.15
N ALA A 356 -18.64 -25.23 -13.73
CA ALA A 356 -19.00 -26.62 -13.93
C ALA A 356 -20.42 -26.82 -13.40
N ALA A 357 -21.31 -27.27 -14.27
CA ALA A 357 -22.69 -27.58 -13.88
C ALA A 357 -22.60 -28.55 -12.70
N ARG A 358 -23.13 -28.14 -11.54
CA ARG A 358 -23.25 -29.04 -10.39
C ARG A 358 -24.29 -30.08 -10.79
N GLY A 359 -23.82 -31.30 -11.14
CA GLY A 359 -24.67 -32.46 -11.25
C GLY A 359 -25.13 -32.99 -9.89
#